data_ff09d084dd820b3ceaacbb6d4ba5edb2
#
_entry.id   ff09d084dd820b3ceaacbb6d4ba5edb2
#
_cell.length_a   1.000
_cell.length_b   1.000
_cell.length_c   1.000
_cell.angle_alpha   90.00
_cell.angle_beta   90.00
_cell.angle_gamma   90.00
#
_symmetry.space_group_name_H-M   'P 1'
#
loop_
_entity.id
_entity.type
_entity.pdbx_description
1 polymer ?
#
loop_
_entity_poly.entity_id
_entity_poly.type
_entity_poly.pdbx_seq_one_letter_code
_entity_poly.pdbx_strand_id
1 'polypeptide(L)'
;ATRVAIFASYNKDNRVADYVVYMLGELRKVVDAIVFVADNDLDKKQIQRIAPYIDHAICHRHGSYDFGSYRIGYQWALTHGLLTDADELLMINDSCYGPVVPFEPIFSAMAGRTCDFWGLVDSNEGSHHIQSFFMAFRRQVFLSPIFSNFVNDFRKQEGGFWDYVDLYERRFTDVLESQGFVSDVYVKPDC
;
A
#
# COMPACT_ATOMS: atom_id res chain seq x y z
N ALA A 1 7.85 -11.18 12.17
CA ALA A 1 7.94 -10.84 10.73
C ALA A 1 8.39 -9.38 10.59
N THR A 2 9.39 -9.16 9.76
CA THR A 2 9.89 -7.81 9.42
C THR A 2 9.01 -7.23 8.31
N ARG A 3 8.40 -6.07 8.57
CA ARG A 3 7.43 -5.44 7.66
C ARG A 3 7.89 -4.07 7.19
N VAL A 4 7.76 -3.83 5.90
CA VAL A 4 8.00 -2.54 5.27
C VAL A 4 6.69 -2.04 4.67
N ALA A 5 6.31 -0.81 4.96
CA ALA A 5 5.12 -0.18 4.40
C ALA A 5 5.49 0.95 3.43
N ILE A 6 4.81 0.97 2.30
CA ILE A 6 4.74 2.11 1.39
C ILE A 6 3.37 2.76 1.63
N PHE A 7 3.39 3.99 2.11
CA PHE A 7 2.18 4.74 2.41
C PHE A 7 1.98 5.84 1.37
N ALA A 8 0.94 5.69 0.55
CA ALA A 8 0.57 6.66 -0.47
C ALA A 8 -0.40 7.70 0.10
N SER A 9 -0.12 8.99 -0.12
CA SER A 9 -0.96 10.09 0.36
C SER A 9 -1.19 11.14 -0.71
N TYR A 10 -2.39 11.71 -0.70
CA TYR A 10 -2.73 12.89 -1.49
C TYR A 10 -3.69 13.79 -0.74
N ASN A 11 -3.45 15.09 -0.79
CA ASN A 11 -4.37 16.08 -0.24
C ASN A 11 -4.38 17.32 -1.14
N LYS A 12 -5.58 17.73 -1.59
CA LYS A 12 -5.75 18.88 -2.50
C LYS A 12 -5.17 20.20 -2.00
N ASP A 13 -5.02 20.34 -0.68
CA ASP A 13 -4.55 21.55 -0.02
C ASP A 13 -3.05 21.49 0.35
N ASN A 14 -2.31 20.51 -0.19
CA ASN A 14 -0.87 20.29 0.09
C ASN A 14 -0.56 20.22 1.59
N ARG A 15 -1.33 19.45 2.33
CA ARG A 15 -1.12 19.24 3.77
C ARG A 15 -1.33 17.78 4.17
N VAL A 16 -0.73 17.40 5.26
CA VAL A 16 -1.01 16.10 5.91
C VAL A 16 -2.19 16.27 6.85
N ALA A 17 -3.27 15.56 6.60
CA ALA A 17 -4.46 15.59 7.47
C ALA A 17 -4.20 14.90 8.81
N ASP A 18 -4.93 15.28 9.86
CA ASP A 18 -4.74 14.73 11.21
C ASP A 18 -4.98 13.22 11.28
N TYR A 19 -5.96 12.70 10.50
CA TYR A 19 -6.21 11.26 10.45
C TYR A 19 -5.06 10.48 9.80
N VAL A 20 -4.30 11.09 8.89
CA VAL A 20 -3.09 10.48 8.29
C VAL A 20 -1.99 10.37 9.33
N VAL A 21 -1.78 11.42 10.13
CA VAL A 21 -0.83 11.39 11.25
C VAL A 21 -1.18 10.28 12.24
N TYR A 22 -2.47 10.16 12.60
CA TYR A 22 -2.96 9.09 13.47
C TYR A 22 -2.71 7.71 12.86
N MET A 23 -3.08 7.51 11.59
CA MET A 23 -2.91 6.24 10.90
C MET A 23 -1.44 5.81 10.84
N LEU A 24 -0.52 6.74 10.54
CA LEU A 24 0.92 6.47 10.52
C LEU A 24 1.43 6.07 11.91
N GLY A 25 0.95 6.72 12.97
CA GLY A 25 1.28 6.37 14.35
C GLY A 25 0.81 4.96 14.74
N GLU A 26 -0.39 4.56 14.33
CA GLU A 26 -0.90 3.20 14.56
C GLU A 26 -0.18 2.15 13.69
N LEU A 27 0.09 2.49 12.43
CA LEU A 27 0.81 1.62 11.52
C LEU A 27 2.24 1.34 12.03
N ARG A 28 2.91 2.36 12.58
CA ARG A 28 4.29 2.23 13.12
C ARG A 28 4.41 1.18 14.23
N LYS A 29 3.33 0.83 14.89
CA LYS A 29 3.34 -0.19 15.96
C LYS A 29 3.49 -1.61 15.41
N VAL A 30 3.18 -1.82 14.13
CA VAL A 30 3.15 -3.15 13.50
C VAL A 30 4.09 -3.30 12.32
N VAL A 31 4.77 -2.22 11.89
CA VAL A 31 5.75 -2.25 10.80
C VAL A 31 7.11 -1.71 11.26
N ASP A 32 8.19 -2.20 10.64
CA ASP A 32 9.56 -1.87 10.98
C ASP A 32 10.08 -0.65 10.22
N ALA A 33 9.54 -0.40 9.01
CA ALA A 33 9.86 0.78 8.22
C ALA A 33 8.66 1.30 7.45
N ILE A 34 8.56 2.64 7.30
CA ILE A 34 7.53 3.32 6.52
C ILE A 34 8.19 4.28 5.54
N VAL A 35 7.95 4.05 4.24
CA VAL A 35 8.25 4.99 3.16
C VAL A 35 6.96 5.74 2.82
N PHE A 36 6.92 7.01 3.17
CA PHE A 36 5.78 7.89 2.90
C PHE A 36 5.95 8.55 1.53
N VAL A 37 4.99 8.37 0.65
CA VAL A 37 5.00 8.95 -0.70
C VAL A 37 3.76 9.81 -0.88
N ALA A 38 3.96 11.13 -0.98
CA ALA A 38 2.88 12.06 -1.23
C ALA A 38 2.88 12.54 -2.69
N ASP A 39 1.72 12.44 -3.34
CA ASP A 39 1.47 13.10 -4.64
C ASP A 39 1.17 14.59 -4.41
N ASN A 40 2.04 15.24 -3.62
CA ASN A 40 1.96 16.62 -3.18
C ASN A 40 3.36 17.22 -3.01
N ASP A 41 3.47 18.51 -3.26
CA ASP A 41 4.63 19.32 -2.88
C ASP A 41 4.46 19.80 -1.43
N LEU A 42 4.76 18.91 -0.47
CA LEU A 42 4.63 19.22 0.96
C LEU A 42 5.79 20.09 1.45
N ASP A 43 5.47 21.10 2.25
CA ASP A 43 6.48 21.90 2.92
C ASP A 43 7.11 21.17 4.13
N LYS A 44 8.22 21.72 4.65
CA LYS A 44 8.93 21.14 5.79
C LYS A 44 8.05 20.99 7.04
N LYS A 45 7.12 21.92 7.26
CA LYS A 45 6.23 21.90 8.43
C LYS A 45 5.28 20.70 8.37
N GLN A 46 4.75 20.39 7.19
CA GLN A 46 3.89 19.23 7.00
C GLN A 46 4.67 17.93 7.19
N ILE A 47 5.88 17.84 6.64
CA ILE A 47 6.74 16.66 6.80
C ILE A 47 7.13 16.45 8.27
N GLN A 48 7.42 17.51 9.02
CA GLN A 48 7.73 17.43 10.45
C GLN A 48 6.61 16.81 11.29
N ARG A 49 5.35 16.93 10.86
CA ARG A 49 4.21 16.32 11.59
C ARG A 49 4.22 14.79 11.56
N ILE A 50 4.80 14.21 10.52
CA ILE A 50 4.86 12.75 10.32
C ILE A 50 6.25 12.17 10.55
N ALA A 51 7.27 13.01 10.65
CA ALA A 51 8.66 12.58 10.83
C ALA A 51 8.88 11.57 11.97
N PRO A 52 8.17 11.62 13.12
CA PRO A 52 8.33 10.61 14.18
C PRO A 52 7.90 9.20 13.78
N TYR A 53 7.09 9.05 12.73
CA TYR A 53 6.46 7.78 12.36
C TYR A 53 7.04 7.15 11.11
N ILE A 54 7.78 7.91 10.29
CA ILE A 54 8.27 7.46 8.98
C ILE A 54 9.80 7.38 8.95
N ASP A 55 10.33 6.56 8.08
CA ASP A 55 11.78 6.43 7.86
C ASP A 55 12.24 7.26 6.66
N HIS A 56 11.36 7.45 5.67
CA HIS A 56 11.63 8.29 4.51
C HIS A 56 10.37 8.94 3.95
N ALA A 57 10.52 10.16 3.41
CA ALA A 57 9.44 10.89 2.75
C ALA A 57 9.84 11.27 1.32
N ILE A 58 8.97 10.96 0.37
CA ILE A 58 9.08 11.38 -1.03
C ILE A 58 7.84 12.22 -1.33
N CYS A 59 8.02 13.52 -1.49
CA CYS A 59 6.92 14.47 -1.60
C CYS A 59 7.12 15.33 -2.84
N HIS A 60 6.44 14.96 -3.91
CA HIS A 60 6.35 15.76 -5.14
C HIS A 60 5.09 15.41 -5.92
N ARG A 61 4.56 16.39 -6.66
CA ARG A 61 3.39 16.19 -7.50
C ARG A 61 3.75 15.35 -8.73
N HIS A 62 3.28 14.10 -8.81
CA HIS A 62 3.48 13.22 -9.97
C HIS A 62 2.19 12.95 -10.75
N GLY A 63 1.02 13.11 -10.15
CA GLY A 63 -0.27 12.99 -10.81
C GLY A 63 -0.64 11.60 -11.31
N SER A 64 -0.08 10.55 -10.69
CA SER A 64 -0.27 9.15 -11.09
C SER A 64 -1.02 8.32 -10.04
N TYR A 65 -1.80 8.98 -9.19
CA TYR A 65 -2.62 8.38 -8.14
C TYR A 65 -1.83 7.49 -7.16
N ASP A 66 -2.53 6.66 -6.39
CA ASP A 66 -1.92 5.83 -5.35
C ASP A 66 -0.94 4.80 -5.90
N PHE A 67 -1.25 4.16 -7.02
CA PHE A 67 -0.34 3.18 -7.64
C PHE A 67 0.94 3.83 -8.18
N GLY A 68 0.88 5.09 -8.63
CA GLY A 68 2.08 5.85 -8.95
C GLY A 68 2.95 6.07 -7.72
N SER A 69 2.34 6.39 -6.58
CA SER A 69 3.03 6.49 -5.28
C SER A 69 3.58 5.14 -4.83
N TYR A 70 2.83 4.06 -4.98
CA TYR A 70 3.30 2.69 -4.68
C TYR A 70 4.52 2.31 -5.49
N ARG A 71 4.51 2.60 -6.80
CA ARG A 71 5.67 2.38 -7.67
C ARG A 71 6.89 3.15 -7.18
N ILE A 72 6.75 4.44 -6.92
CA ILE A 72 7.86 5.30 -6.47
C ILE A 72 8.44 4.77 -5.15
N GLY A 73 7.58 4.47 -4.18
CA GLY A 73 7.99 3.92 -2.88
C GLY A 73 8.65 2.54 -3.00
N TYR A 74 8.12 1.67 -3.84
CA TYR A 74 8.67 0.34 -4.08
C TYR A 74 10.07 0.40 -4.70
N GLN A 75 10.24 1.21 -5.73
CA GLN A 75 11.55 1.42 -6.38
C GLN A 75 12.57 2.00 -5.40
N TRP A 76 12.16 2.96 -4.58
CA TRP A 76 13.03 3.53 -3.57
C TRP A 76 13.43 2.50 -2.52
N ALA A 77 12.48 1.72 -2.00
CA ALA A 77 12.72 0.69 -1.00
C ALA A 77 13.65 -0.43 -1.51
N LEU A 78 13.48 -0.85 -2.78
CA LEU A 78 14.39 -1.80 -3.44
C LEU A 78 15.81 -1.25 -3.53
N THR A 79 15.95 -0.04 -4.05
CA THR A 79 17.26 0.60 -4.29
C THR A 79 18.04 0.82 -3.00
N HIS A 80 17.33 1.08 -1.89
CA HIS A 80 17.95 1.34 -0.58
C HIS A 80 18.00 0.09 0.32
N GLY A 81 17.69 -1.09 -0.22
CA GLY A 81 17.87 -2.35 0.50
C GLY A 81 16.84 -2.64 1.59
N LEU A 82 15.78 -1.83 1.72
CA LEU A 82 14.75 -2.04 2.76
C LEU A 82 14.01 -3.38 2.60
N LEU A 83 13.90 -3.88 1.39
CA LEU A 83 13.19 -5.12 1.09
C LEU A 83 14.07 -6.37 1.17
N THR A 84 15.37 -6.22 1.41
CA THR A 84 16.32 -7.35 1.42
C THR A 84 15.95 -8.40 2.46
N ASP A 85 15.64 -7.98 3.68
CA ASP A 85 15.30 -8.85 4.80
C ASP A 85 13.82 -8.74 5.23
N ALA A 86 12.99 -8.07 4.44
CA ALA A 86 11.57 -7.96 4.73
C ALA A 86 10.84 -9.28 4.51
N ASP A 87 9.97 -9.66 5.43
CA ASP A 87 9.05 -10.79 5.30
C ASP A 87 7.76 -10.40 4.58
N GLU A 88 7.35 -9.14 4.75
CA GLU A 88 6.08 -8.64 4.24
C GLU A 88 6.22 -7.17 3.78
N LEU A 89 5.68 -6.88 2.60
CA LEU A 89 5.56 -5.53 2.05
C LEU A 89 4.10 -5.10 2.11
N LEU A 90 3.84 -3.92 2.66
CA LEU A 90 2.51 -3.31 2.68
C LEU A 90 2.43 -2.16 1.70
N MET A 91 1.32 -2.07 0.99
CA MET A 91 0.92 -0.90 0.21
C MET A 91 -0.39 -0.38 0.77
N ILE A 92 -0.36 0.82 1.33
CA ILE A 92 -1.47 1.44 2.07
C ILE A 92 -1.65 2.87 1.59
N ASN A 93 -2.89 3.34 1.54
CA ASN A 93 -3.17 4.73 1.21
C ASN A 93 -4.13 5.40 2.22
N ASP A 94 -4.33 6.69 2.06
CA ASP A 94 -5.12 7.54 2.94
C ASP A 94 -6.59 7.72 2.51
N SER A 95 -7.10 6.87 1.61
CA SER A 95 -8.50 6.98 1.15
C SER A 95 -9.54 6.54 2.20
N CYS A 96 -9.12 5.83 3.25
CA CYS A 96 -9.99 5.43 4.36
C CYS A 96 -9.55 6.08 5.67
N TYR A 97 -10.55 6.45 6.49
CA TYR A 97 -10.30 6.91 7.87
C TYR A 97 -10.11 5.70 8.78
N GLY A 98 -9.07 5.72 9.60
CA GLY A 98 -8.80 4.63 10.54
C GLY A 98 -7.36 4.59 11.02
N PRO A 99 -6.95 3.50 11.69
CA PRO A 99 -7.76 2.33 12.00
C PRO A 99 -8.78 2.58 13.12
N VAL A 100 -9.95 1.96 13.03
CA VAL A 100 -11.00 2.01 14.09
C VAL A 100 -10.67 1.04 15.22
N VAL A 101 -9.89 0.01 14.89
CA VAL A 101 -9.33 -0.98 15.83
C VAL A 101 -7.82 -1.08 15.64
N PRO A 102 -7.05 -1.46 16.66
CA PRO A 102 -5.60 -1.63 16.53
C PRO A 102 -5.23 -2.61 15.40
N PHE A 103 -4.09 -2.37 14.75
CA PHE A 103 -3.61 -3.26 13.68
C PHE A 103 -3.08 -4.61 14.19
N GLU A 104 -2.57 -4.69 15.41
CA GLU A 104 -1.93 -5.90 15.94
C GLU A 104 -2.81 -7.15 15.88
N PRO A 105 -4.09 -7.14 16.27
CA PRO A 105 -4.98 -8.29 16.12
C PRO A 105 -5.18 -8.72 14.67
N ILE A 106 -5.22 -7.75 13.73
CA ILE A 106 -5.38 -8.02 12.29
C ILE A 106 -4.16 -8.78 11.78
N PHE A 107 -2.97 -8.27 12.04
CA PHE A 107 -1.72 -8.91 11.63
C PHE A 107 -1.52 -10.28 12.29
N SER A 108 -1.91 -10.43 13.56
CA SER A 108 -1.85 -11.71 14.26
C SER A 108 -2.78 -12.77 13.62
N ALA A 109 -3.99 -12.38 13.26
CA ALA A 109 -4.93 -13.25 12.58
C ALA A 109 -4.43 -13.66 11.19
N MET A 110 -3.91 -12.72 10.41
CA MET A 110 -3.45 -12.99 9.05
C MET A 110 -2.13 -13.76 9.02
N ALA A 111 -1.28 -13.63 10.04
CA ALA A 111 -0.06 -14.44 10.15
C ALA A 111 -0.32 -15.94 10.25
N GLY A 112 -1.47 -16.34 10.80
CA GLY A 112 -1.90 -17.75 10.90
C GLY A 112 -2.58 -18.31 9.65
N ARG A 113 -2.85 -17.49 8.64
CA ARG A 113 -3.57 -17.91 7.42
C ARG A 113 -2.61 -18.32 6.31
N THR A 114 -3.01 -19.33 5.55
CA THR A 114 -2.26 -19.80 4.38
C THR A 114 -2.67 -18.98 3.15
N CYS A 115 -2.04 -17.83 3.00
CA CYS A 115 -2.17 -16.98 1.82
C CYS A 115 -0.82 -16.35 1.49
N ASP A 116 -0.64 -15.92 0.26
CA ASP A 116 0.59 -15.27 -0.24
C ASP A 116 0.49 -13.75 -0.19
N PHE A 117 -0.71 -13.22 -0.35
CA PHE A 117 -1.01 -11.80 -0.17
C PHE A 117 -2.43 -11.62 0.37
N TRP A 118 -2.68 -10.48 1.01
CA TRP A 118 -3.96 -10.25 1.66
C TRP A 118 -4.30 -8.77 1.76
N GLY A 119 -5.57 -8.49 2.00
CA GLY A 119 -6.07 -7.16 2.27
C GLY A 119 -7.05 -7.13 3.43
N LEU A 120 -7.57 -5.94 3.75
CA LEU A 120 -8.61 -5.83 4.79
C LEU A 120 -9.95 -6.33 4.28
N VAL A 121 -10.33 -5.96 3.07
CA VAL A 121 -11.58 -6.31 2.41
C VAL A 121 -11.35 -6.52 0.92
N ASP A 122 -12.23 -7.26 0.29
CA ASP A 122 -12.33 -7.41 -1.16
C ASP A 122 -13.56 -6.72 -1.75
N SER A 123 -13.62 -6.69 -3.05
CA SER A 123 -14.78 -6.23 -3.81
C SER A 123 -15.02 -7.15 -5.01
N ASN A 124 -16.28 -7.30 -5.39
CA ASN A 124 -16.71 -7.97 -6.63
C ASN A 124 -17.19 -6.98 -7.69
N GLU A 125 -16.94 -5.69 -7.50
CA GLU A 125 -17.29 -4.68 -8.47
C GLU A 125 -16.41 -4.78 -9.72
N GLY A 126 -16.99 -5.22 -10.83
CA GLY A 126 -16.27 -5.54 -12.06
C GLY A 126 -15.66 -6.94 -12.07
N SER A 127 -14.65 -7.18 -11.25
CA SER A 127 -14.04 -8.49 -10.99
C SER A 127 -13.70 -8.61 -9.50
N HIS A 128 -13.54 -9.83 -8.99
CA HIS A 128 -13.05 -10.03 -7.62
C HIS A 128 -11.64 -9.43 -7.48
N HIS A 129 -11.46 -8.55 -6.51
CA HIS A 129 -10.14 -7.97 -6.21
C HIS A 129 -10.03 -7.51 -4.75
N ILE A 130 -8.82 -7.51 -4.23
CA ILE A 130 -8.51 -6.89 -2.94
C ILE A 130 -8.54 -5.37 -3.13
N GLN A 131 -9.21 -4.67 -2.21
CA GLN A 131 -9.25 -3.20 -2.21
C GLN A 131 -7.86 -2.61 -1.98
N SER A 132 -7.44 -1.69 -2.86
CA SER A 132 -6.07 -1.19 -2.92
C SER A 132 -5.66 -0.26 -1.78
N PHE A 133 -6.60 0.16 -0.92
CA PHE A 133 -6.27 1.03 0.20
C PHE A 133 -5.45 0.33 1.29
N PHE A 134 -5.44 -1.00 1.32
CA PHE A 134 -4.62 -1.79 2.23
C PHE A 134 -4.33 -3.17 1.61
N MET A 135 -3.10 -3.38 1.18
CA MET A 135 -2.61 -4.64 0.63
C MET A 135 -1.31 -5.03 1.31
N ALA A 136 -1.17 -6.30 1.67
CA ALA A 136 0.02 -6.89 2.26
C ALA A 136 0.48 -8.08 1.42
N PHE A 137 1.75 -8.11 1.06
CA PHE A 137 2.37 -9.11 0.18
C PHE A 137 3.49 -9.80 0.94
N ARG A 138 3.47 -11.14 0.99
CA ARG A 138 4.55 -11.91 1.57
C ARG A 138 5.78 -11.92 0.64
N ARG A 139 6.93 -12.26 1.20
CA ARG A 139 8.22 -12.17 0.53
C ARG A 139 8.24 -12.80 -0.86
N GLN A 140 7.68 -14.00 -1.03
CA GLN A 140 7.64 -14.69 -2.32
C GLN A 140 6.85 -13.93 -3.39
N VAL A 141 5.89 -13.10 -3.01
CA VAL A 141 5.10 -12.26 -3.92
C VAL A 141 5.87 -11.03 -4.33
N PHE A 142 6.27 -10.18 -3.38
CA PHE A 142 6.88 -8.89 -3.72
C PHE A 142 8.29 -9.00 -4.32
N LEU A 143 8.95 -10.15 -4.19
CA LEU A 143 10.21 -10.45 -4.89
C LEU A 143 10.00 -11.15 -6.23
N SER A 144 8.77 -11.52 -6.60
CA SER A 144 8.51 -12.18 -7.86
C SER A 144 8.64 -11.23 -9.06
N PRO A 145 9.08 -11.73 -10.22
CA PRO A 145 9.13 -10.91 -11.43
C PRO A 145 7.77 -10.36 -11.86
N ILE A 146 6.68 -11.13 -11.65
CA ILE A 146 5.34 -10.68 -12.03
C ILE A 146 4.89 -9.48 -11.20
N PHE A 147 5.19 -9.47 -9.89
CA PHE A 147 4.91 -8.34 -9.03
C PHE A 147 5.71 -7.10 -9.44
N SER A 148 7.03 -7.24 -9.59
CA SER A 148 7.90 -6.12 -9.95
C SER A 148 7.57 -5.54 -11.32
N ASN A 149 7.25 -6.38 -12.30
CA ASN A 149 6.83 -5.93 -13.62
C ASN A 149 5.51 -5.16 -13.55
N PHE A 150 4.51 -5.71 -12.86
CA PHE A 150 3.22 -5.06 -12.72
C PHE A 150 3.33 -3.70 -12.01
N VAL A 151 4.06 -3.64 -10.89
CA VAL A 151 4.27 -2.38 -10.16
C VAL A 151 5.06 -1.36 -10.99
N ASN A 152 6.08 -1.80 -11.73
CA ASN A 152 6.87 -0.90 -12.57
C ASN A 152 6.11 -0.35 -13.79
N ASP A 153 5.04 -1.03 -14.21
CA ASP A 153 4.16 -0.56 -15.28
C ASP A 153 3.10 0.45 -14.83
N PHE A 154 3.03 0.77 -13.53
CA PHE A 154 2.14 1.82 -13.04
C PHE A 154 2.53 3.17 -13.65
N ARG A 155 1.71 3.64 -14.57
CA ARG A 155 1.91 4.91 -15.27
C ARG A 155 0.64 5.73 -15.23
N LYS A 156 0.82 7.04 -15.34
CA LYS A 156 -0.31 7.93 -15.58
C LYS A 156 -0.96 7.54 -16.91
N GLN A 157 -2.24 7.20 -16.87
CA GLN A 157 -3.03 6.92 -18.05
C GLN A 157 -3.60 8.23 -18.62
N GLU A 158 -3.76 8.29 -19.93
CA GLU A 158 -4.45 9.43 -20.59
C GLU A 158 -5.98 9.39 -20.37
N GLY A 159 -6.50 8.28 -19.87
CA GLY A 159 -7.89 8.06 -19.50
C GLY A 159 -8.29 8.69 -18.15
N GLY A 160 -9.54 8.54 -17.78
CA GLY A 160 -10.09 9.01 -16.52
C GLY A 160 -9.70 8.12 -15.32
N PHE A 161 -10.18 8.53 -14.13
CA PHE A 161 -9.96 7.78 -12.88
C PHE A 161 -10.41 6.32 -12.96
N TRP A 162 -11.54 6.04 -13.59
CA TRP A 162 -12.08 4.68 -13.72
C TRP A 162 -11.23 3.77 -14.60
N ASP A 163 -10.62 4.30 -15.66
CA ASP A 163 -9.69 3.52 -16.49
C ASP A 163 -8.46 3.10 -15.68
N TYR A 164 -8.02 3.97 -14.77
CA TYR A 164 -6.94 3.68 -13.85
C TYR A 164 -7.31 2.58 -12.84
N VAL A 165 -8.52 2.64 -12.24
CA VAL A 165 -9.03 1.60 -11.33
C VAL A 165 -9.11 0.25 -12.04
N ASP A 166 -9.65 0.22 -13.26
CA ASP A 166 -9.76 -1.01 -14.06
C ASP A 166 -8.39 -1.61 -14.41
N LEU A 167 -7.43 -0.77 -14.79
CA LEU A 167 -6.13 -1.23 -15.25
C LEU A 167 -5.22 -1.70 -14.11
N TYR A 168 -5.35 -1.15 -12.93
CA TYR A 168 -4.43 -1.43 -11.83
C TYR A 168 -5.10 -2.10 -10.64
N GLU A 169 -6.08 -1.48 -10.02
CA GLU A 169 -6.70 -2.02 -8.81
C GLU A 169 -7.35 -3.38 -9.06
N ARG A 170 -8.27 -3.46 -10.03
CA ARG A 170 -9.01 -4.68 -10.33
C ARG A 170 -8.12 -5.79 -10.89
N ARG A 171 -7.14 -5.43 -11.70
CA ARG A 171 -6.24 -6.42 -12.34
C ARG A 171 -5.14 -6.94 -11.44
N PHE A 172 -4.77 -6.23 -10.37
CA PHE A 172 -3.60 -6.63 -9.59
C PHE A 172 -3.79 -7.98 -8.93
N THR A 173 -4.96 -8.20 -8.32
CA THR A 173 -5.33 -9.51 -7.74
C THR A 173 -5.31 -10.61 -8.81
N ASP A 174 -6.00 -10.41 -9.93
CA ASP A 174 -6.07 -11.38 -11.03
C ASP A 174 -4.68 -11.76 -11.57
N VAL A 175 -3.81 -10.78 -11.75
CA VAL A 175 -2.44 -10.99 -12.26
C VAL A 175 -1.63 -11.86 -11.30
N LEU A 176 -1.72 -11.62 -10.00
CA LEU A 176 -1.00 -12.42 -9.01
C LEU A 176 -1.59 -13.83 -8.88
N GLU A 177 -2.91 -13.96 -8.85
CA GLU A 177 -3.59 -15.25 -8.77
C GLU A 177 -3.34 -16.11 -10.02
N SER A 178 -3.23 -15.50 -11.20
CA SER A 178 -2.88 -16.20 -12.44
C SER A 178 -1.51 -16.87 -12.40
N GLN A 179 -0.62 -16.44 -11.51
CA GLN A 179 0.68 -17.04 -11.24
C GLN A 179 0.66 -18.10 -10.14
N GLY A 180 -0.52 -18.39 -9.59
CA GLY A 180 -0.72 -19.37 -8.54
C GLY A 180 -0.56 -18.83 -7.11
N PHE A 181 -0.42 -17.52 -6.93
CA PHE A 181 -0.44 -16.92 -5.61
C PHE A 181 -1.86 -16.92 -5.04
N VAL A 182 -1.97 -17.17 -3.73
CA VAL A 182 -3.25 -17.29 -3.03
C VAL A 182 -3.52 -16.00 -2.27
N SER A 183 -4.68 -15.39 -2.54
CA SER A 183 -5.17 -14.22 -1.81
C SER A 183 -6.06 -14.58 -0.63
N ASP A 184 -6.18 -13.69 0.35
CA ASP A 184 -7.19 -13.74 1.41
C ASP A 184 -7.54 -12.32 1.87
N VAL A 185 -8.61 -12.16 2.63
CA VAL A 185 -8.99 -10.89 3.26
C VAL A 185 -9.28 -11.10 4.74
N TYR A 186 -8.97 -10.07 5.53
CA TYR A 186 -9.22 -10.11 6.97
C TYR A 186 -10.72 -10.19 7.29
N VAL A 187 -11.50 -9.29 6.73
CA VAL A 187 -12.96 -9.27 6.86
C VAL A 187 -13.56 -10.04 5.70
N LYS A 188 -14.12 -11.22 5.98
CA LYS A 188 -14.88 -11.96 4.98
C LYS A 188 -16.31 -11.48 5.01
N PRO A 189 -16.94 -11.24 3.84
CA PRO A 189 -18.37 -10.99 3.82
C PRO A 189 -19.10 -12.18 4.47
N ASP A 190 -20.07 -11.86 5.32
CA ASP A 190 -20.96 -12.89 5.85
C ASP A 190 -21.68 -13.58 4.67
N CYS A 191 -21.52 -14.90 4.56
CA CYS A 191 -22.19 -15.73 3.56
C CYS A 191 -23.69 -15.83 3.85
#